data_c6eadfbb0e4c72bc9e9f118123209c66
#
_entry.id   c6eadfbb0e4c72bc9e9f118123209c66
#
_cell.length_a   1.000
_cell.length_b   1.000
_cell.length_c   1.000
_cell.angle_alpha   90.00
_cell.angle_beta   90.00
_cell.angle_gamma   90.00
#
_symmetry.space_group_name_H-M   'P 1'
#
loop_
_entity.id
_entity.type
_entity.pdbx_description
1 polymer ?
#
loop_
_entity_poly.entity_id
_entity_poly.type
_entity_poly.pdbx_seq_one_letter_code
_entity_poly.pdbx_strand_id
1 'polypeptide(L)'
;MGEFFIITTQLFASFFMTAQKQANDITLNNIQNNNSSNAITGEIERHPFEPFLPKNAKLLMLGSFPPAEHRWTMHFYYPNYINDMWRIVGIIFFNDKEYFVDKEQKSFYVDKLISFLTDKGIALFDTATAIIRTKGTAADKDLEVVETTDVAALLDKIPQCTAIVTTGEKATEVLMQQFGIKEKPKVGCFVSFTFNNKEMKLYRMPSSSRAYPMKIERKAEFYRQMFSDVFANNNQ
;
A
#
# COMPACT_ATOMS: atom_id res chain seq x y z
N MET A 1 -51.09 -49.92 5.85
CA MET A 1 -50.81 -48.45 5.58
C MET A 1 -49.38 -48.00 5.95
N GLY A 2 -48.45 -48.91 6.21
CA GLY A 2 -47.07 -48.55 6.63
C GLY A 2 -46.00 -48.61 5.53
N GLU A 3 -46.22 -49.38 4.47
CA GLU A 3 -45.13 -49.60 3.47
C GLU A 3 -45.05 -48.52 2.37
N PHE A 4 -46.10 -47.78 2.13
CA PHE A 4 -46.13 -46.70 1.12
C PHE A 4 -45.39 -45.44 1.57
N PHE A 5 -45.21 -45.21 2.89
CA PHE A 5 -44.54 -44.03 3.41
C PHE A 5 -42.99 -44.16 3.44
N ILE A 6 -42.48 -45.38 3.47
CA ILE A 6 -41.02 -45.63 3.52
C ILE A 6 -40.40 -45.51 2.11
N ILE A 7 -41.12 -45.93 1.06
CA ILE A 7 -40.62 -45.89 -0.32
C ILE A 7 -40.52 -44.46 -0.84
N THR A 8 -41.48 -43.57 -0.48
CA THR A 8 -41.43 -42.15 -0.87
C THR A 8 -40.27 -41.39 -0.19
N THR A 9 -39.94 -41.70 1.05
CA THR A 9 -38.87 -41.02 1.78
C THR A 9 -37.47 -41.41 1.26
N GLN A 10 -37.27 -42.66 0.87
CA GLN A 10 -36.02 -43.12 0.25
C GLN A 10 -35.80 -42.58 -1.16
N LEU A 11 -36.83 -42.45 -1.94
CA LEU A 11 -36.77 -41.84 -3.29
C LEU A 11 -36.43 -40.34 -3.21
N PHE A 12 -37.02 -39.62 -2.24
CA PHE A 12 -36.71 -38.20 -2.01
C PHE A 12 -35.28 -38.00 -1.54
N ALA A 13 -34.77 -38.82 -0.62
CA ALA A 13 -33.39 -38.75 -0.14
C ALA A 13 -32.38 -39.05 -1.25
N SER A 14 -32.66 -40.05 -2.12
CA SER A 14 -31.82 -40.39 -3.26
C SER A 14 -31.79 -39.25 -4.31
N PHE A 15 -32.94 -38.61 -4.58
CA PHE A 15 -33.01 -37.47 -5.50
C PHE A 15 -32.25 -36.26 -4.95
N PHE A 16 -32.35 -35.96 -3.65
CA PHE A 16 -31.61 -34.85 -3.01
C PHE A 16 -30.08 -35.08 -3.04
N MET A 17 -29.61 -36.31 -2.74
CA MET A 17 -28.20 -36.65 -2.82
C MET A 17 -27.64 -36.55 -4.25
N THR A 18 -28.42 -36.94 -5.26
CA THR A 18 -28.01 -36.84 -6.66
C THR A 18 -27.94 -35.39 -7.12
N ALA A 19 -28.89 -34.55 -6.73
CA ALA A 19 -28.90 -33.12 -7.03
C ALA A 19 -27.73 -32.39 -6.35
N GLN A 20 -27.42 -32.76 -5.10
CA GLN A 20 -26.28 -32.16 -4.35
C GLN A 20 -24.92 -32.58 -4.94
N LYS A 21 -24.80 -33.83 -5.42
CA LYS A 21 -23.60 -34.29 -6.12
C LYS A 21 -23.42 -33.60 -7.47
N GLN A 22 -24.46 -33.39 -8.24
CA GLN A 22 -24.41 -32.62 -9.50
C GLN A 22 -24.05 -31.16 -9.27
N ALA A 23 -24.59 -30.51 -8.22
CA ALA A 23 -24.23 -29.13 -7.87
C ALA A 23 -22.75 -29.01 -7.46
N ASN A 24 -22.23 -29.98 -6.71
CA ASN A 24 -20.81 -30.00 -6.32
C ASN A 24 -19.89 -30.27 -7.52
N ASP A 25 -20.27 -31.16 -8.45
CA ASP A 25 -19.51 -31.46 -9.67
C ASP A 25 -19.47 -30.25 -10.62
N ILE A 26 -20.57 -29.47 -10.72
CA ILE A 26 -20.63 -28.23 -11.50
C ILE A 26 -19.73 -27.15 -10.85
N THR A 27 -19.72 -27.06 -9.51
CA THR A 27 -18.87 -26.10 -8.78
C THR A 27 -17.39 -26.44 -8.92
N LEU A 28 -17.02 -27.74 -8.84
CA LEU A 28 -15.65 -28.21 -9.04
C LEU A 28 -15.17 -28.01 -10.48
N ASN A 29 -16.03 -28.27 -11.48
CA ASN A 29 -15.70 -28.04 -12.90
C ASN A 29 -15.57 -26.55 -13.22
N ASN A 30 -16.36 -25.68 -12.60
CA ASN A 30 -16.23 -24.22 -12.74
C ASN A 30 -14.95 -23.69 -12.06
N ILE A 31 -14.51 -24.29 -10.96
CA ILE A 31 -13.23 -23.95 -10.31
C ILE A 31 -12.06 -24.42 -11.18
N GLN A 32 -12.14 -25.59 -11.81
CA GLN A 32 -11.08 -26.10 -12.70
C GLN A 32 -11.00 -25.35 -14.03
N ASN A 33 -12.12 -24.91 -14.60
CA ASN A 33 -12.14 -24.14 -15.85
C ASN A 33 -11.76 -22.66 -15.68
N ASN A 34 -11.89 -22.08 -14.48
CA ASN A 34 -11.39 -20.73 -14.17
C ASN A 34 -9.88 -20.69 -13.84
N ASN A 35 -9.22 -21.85 -13.67
CA ASN A 35 -7.79 -21.93 -13.44
C ASN A 35 -6.93 -21.99 -14.74
N SER A 36 -7.55 -21.82 -15.92
CA SER A 36 -6.81 -21.78 -17.19
C SER A 36 -6.47 -20.36 -17.67
N SER A 37 -6.52 -19.36 -16.80
CA SER A 37 -6.01 -18.02 -17.10
C SER A 37 -4.73 -17.73 -16.33
N ASN A 38 -3.60 -17.84 -17.03
CA ASN A 38 -2.25 -17.39 -16.62
C ASN A 38 -1.84 -17.79 -15.19
N ALA A 39 -1.33 -19.00 -15.03
CA ALA A 39 -0.56 -19.35 -13.84
C ALA A 39 0.63 -18.39 -13.75
N ILE A 40 0.55 -17.41 -12.86
CA ILE A 40 1.62 -16.48 -12.54
C ILE A 40 2.74 -17.33 -11.92
N THR A 41 3.79 -17.57 -12.67
CA THR A 41 4.96 -18.30 -12.21
C THR A 41 5.91 -17.32 -11.53
N GLY A 42 5.69 -17.05 -10.24
CA GLY A 42 6.57 -16.21 -9.43
C GLY A 42 6.43 -16.57 -7.95
N GLU A 43 7.52 -16.38 -7.20
CA GLU A 43 7.51 -16.53 -5.75
C GLU A 43 6.75 -15.36 -5.13
N ILE A 44 5.89 -15.64 -4.14
CA ILE A 44 5.19 -14.60 -3.38
C ILE A 44 6.16 -13.98 -2.38
N GLU A 45 6.45 -12.69 -2.57
CA GLU A 45 7.21 -11.89 -1.62
C GLU A 45 6.25 -11.24 -0.62
N ARG A 46 6.47 -11.46 0.69
CA ARG A 46 5.71 -10.80 1.77
C ARG A 46 6.41 -9.55 2.24
N HIS A 47 5.62 -8.57 2.69
CA HIS A 47 6.16 -7.29 3.17
C HIS A 47 7.08 -7.52 4.38
N PRO A 48 8.33 -7.02 4.34
CA PRO A 48 9.35 -7.36 5.35
C PRO A 48 9.30 -6.46 6.58
N PHE A 49 8.58 -5.33 6.53
CA PHE A 49 8.51 -4.36 7.62
C PHE A 49 7.13 -4.34 8.26
N GLU A 50 7.09 -4.11 9.57
CA GLU A 50 5.88 -3.75 10.28
C GLU A 50 5.51 -2.28 10.01
N PRO A 51 4.20 -1.90 10.02
CA PRO A 51 3.79 -0.51 9.87
C PRO A 51 4.41 0.39 10.94
N PHE A 52 5.05 1.48 10.51
CA PHE A 52 5.54 2.51 11.40
C PHE A 52 4.44 3.53 11.68
N LEU A 53 3.84 3.47 12.87
CA LEU A 53 2.63 4.21 13.25
C LEU A 53 2.84 5.00 14.55
N PRO A 54 3.49 6.17 14.52
CA PRO A 54 3.56 7.06 15.68
C PRO A 54 2.15 7.45 16.17
N LYS A 55 1.92 7.45 17.48
CA LYS A 55 0.59 7.72 18.07
C LYS A 55 0.03 9.11 17.70
N ASN A 56 0.91 10.07 17.46
CA ASN A 56 0.60 11.45 17.04
C ASN A 56 0.54 11.61 15.52
N ALA A 57 0.48 10.53 14.74
CA ALA A 57 0.53 10.59 13.29
C ALA A 57 -0.65 11.36 12.71
N LYS A 58 -0.35 12.38 11.90
CA LYS A 58 -1.28 13.22 11.15
C LYS A 58 -1.28 12.92 9.66
N LEU A 59 -0.22 12.29 9.20
CA LEU A 59 0.03 11.91 7.81
C LEU A 59 0.42 10.43 7.75
N LEU A 60 -0.21 9.67 6.87
CA LEU A 60 0.22 8.31 6.49
C LEU A 60 0.81 8.34 5.09
N MET A 61 2.10 8.03 4.96
CA MET A 61 2.78 7.93 3.67
C MET A 61 2.83 6.47 3.23
N LEU A 62 2.39 6.21 2.00
CA LEU A 62 2.30 4.87 1.42
C LEU A 62 3.03 4.80 0.08
N GLY A 63 3.97 3.85 -0.02
CA GLY A 63 4.50 3.36 -1.28
C GLY A 63 3.66 2.21 -1.82
N SER A 64 4.16 1.52 -2.85
CA SER A 64 3.54 0.31 -3.38
C SER A 64 4.04 -0.94 -2.66
N PHE A 65 5.36 -1.13 -2.63
CA PHE A 65 6.08 -2.24 -1.98
C PHE A 65 7.59 -1.94 -1.97
N PRO A 66 8.38 -2.45 -1.01
CA PRO A 66 9.82 -2.23 -0.98
C PRO A 66 10.52 -2.82 -2.22
N PRO A 67 11.67 -2.27 -2.65
CA PRO A 67 12.51 -2.91 -3.65
C PRO A 67 13.06 -4.23 -3.12
N ALA A 68 13.55 -5.11 -4.01
CA ALA A 68 14.18 -6.38 -3.61
C ALA A 68 15.35 -6.13 -2.64
N GLU A 69 15.52 -7.02 -1.66
CA GLU A 69 16.41 -6.86 -0.51
C GLU A 69 17.87 -6.57 -0.90
N HIS A 70 18.39 -7.15 -1.99
CA HIS A 70 19.75 -6.87 -2.47
C HIS A 70 20.01 -5.39 -2.83
N ARG A 71 18.96 -4.56 -2.89
CA ARG A 71 19.04 -3.10 -3.12
C ARG A 71 19.00 -2.27 -1.85
N TRP A 72 18.85 -2.92 -0.69
CA TRP A 72 18.74 -2.20 0.58
C TRP A 72 20.12 -1.85 1.14
N THR A 73 20.17 -0.67 1.73
CA THR A 73 21.32 -0.21 2.48
C THR A 73 20.98 0.03 3.94
N MET A 74 19.70 -0.16 4.31
CA MET A 74 19.19 -0.10 5.68
C MET A 74 17.90 -0.92 5.80
N HIS A 75 17.54 -1.33 7.02
CA HIS A 75 16.28 -2.03 7.33
C HIS A 75 15.20 -1.05 7.79
N PHE A 76 14.79 -0.17 6.89
CA PHE A 76 13.71 0.79 7.11
C PHE A 76 13.12 1.21 5.76
N TYR A 77 12.03 1.99 5.76
CA TYR A 77 11.33 2.44 4.54
C TYR A 77 12.23 3.21 3.59
N TYR A 78 11.95 3.09 2.28
CA TYR A 78 12.80 3.64 1.20
C TYR A 78 14.27 3.25 1.35
N PRO A 79 14.57 1.93 1.48
CA PRO A 79 15.86 1.40 1.91
C PRO A 79 17.00 1.60 0.91
N ASN A 80 16.68 1.91 -0.35
CA ASN A 80 17.68 2.04 -1.40
C ASN A 80 18.38 3.39 -1.33
N TYR A 81 19.71 3.40 -1.17
CA TYR A 81 20.53 4.61 -1.10
C TYR A 81 20.35 5.60 -2.26
N ILE A 82 20.02 5.09 -3.46
CA ILE A 82 19.77 5.95 -4.61
C ILE A 82 18.31 6.47 -4.68
N ASN A 83 17.43 6.11 -3.73
CA ASN A 83 16.11 6.70 -3.63
C ASN A 83 16.21 8.14 -3.10
N ASP A 84 15.37 9.04 -3.60
CA ASP A 84 15.43 10.45 -3.25
C ASP A 84 14.60 10.81 -2.00
N MET A 85 13.77 9.91 -1.45
CA MET A 85 12.81 10.26 -0.38
C MET A 85 13.47 10.99 0.80
N TRP A 86 14.50 10.42 1.40
CA TRP A 86 15.12 11.01 2.58
C TRP A 86 15.93 12.26 2.27
N ARG A 87 16.38 12.42 1.01
CA ARG A 87 16.98 13.65 0.53
C ARG A 87 15.95 14.76 0.31
N ILE A 88 14.76 14.41 -0.21
CA ILE A 88 13.61 15.32 -0.34
C ILE A 88 13.22 15.86 1.05
N VAL A 89 13.08 14.97 2.04
CA VAL A 89 12.76 15.34 3.41
C VAL A 89 13.86 16.23 4.01
N GLY A 90 15.13 15.91 3.78
CA GLY A 90 16.27 16.74 4.20
C GLY A 90 16.22 18.15 3.61
N ILE A 91 15.96 18.29 2.30
CA ILE A 91 15.79 19.59 1.63
C ILE A 91 14.65 20.39 2.27
N ILE A 92 13.52 19.76 2.55
CA ILE A 92 12.31 20.46 3.02
C ILE A 92 12.43 20.96 4.44
N PHE A 93 12.89 20.12 5.37
CA PHE A 93 12.84 20.39 6.80
C PHE A 93 14.16 20.94 7.36
N PHE A 94 15.27 20.69 6.68
CA PHE A 94 16.61 21.04 7.17
C PHE A 94 17.42 21.90 6.19
N ASN A 95 16.85 22.18 4.99
CA ASN A 95 17.57 22.85 3.90
C ASN A 95 18.91 22.17 3.54
N ASP A 96 18.99 20.87 3.79
CA ASP A 96 20.15 20.03 3.54
C ASP A 96 19.74 18.67 3.01
N LYS A 97 20.02 18.39 1.73
CA LYS A 97 19.71 17.10 1.10
C LYS A 97 20.48 15.92 1.68
N GLU A 98 21.59 16.19 2.37
CA GLU A 98 22.44 15.15 2.95
C GLU A 98 22.17 14.95 4.45
N TYR A 99 21.22 15.66 5.06
CA TYR A 99 20.94 15.65 6.51
C TYR A 99 20.76 14.26 7.09
N PHE A 100 20.07 13.37 6.36
CA PHE A 100 19.83 11.98 6.77
C PHE A 100 20.81 10.98 6.14
N VAL A 101 21.75 11.44 5.30
CA VAL A 101 22.62 10.57 4.51
C VAL A 101 23.87 10.20 5.29
N ASP A 102 24.12 8.92 5.45
CA ASP A 102 25.39 8.36 5.86
C ASP A 102 26.25 8.09 4.62
N LYS A 103 27.19 8.99 4.35
CA LYS A 103 28.08 8.90 3.17
C LYS A 103 29.10 7.78 3.27
N GLU A 104 29.55 7.48 4.48
CA GLU A 104 30.57 6.46 4.72
C GLU A 104 30.01 5.07 4.47
N GLN A 105 28.82 4.80 5.00
CA GLN A 105 28.13 3.53 4.83
C GLN A 105 27.29 3.45 3.55
N LYS A 106 27.21 4.53 2.76
CA LYS A 106 26.27 4.66 1.62
C LYS A 106 24.85 4.27 2.01
N SER A 107 24.37 4.78 3.14
CA SER A 107 23.12 4.46 3.79
C SER A 107 22.43 5.73 4.29
N PHE A 108 21.51 5.58 5.23
CA PHE A 108 20.85 6.69 5.92
C PHE A 108 20.88 6.45 7.43
N TYR A 109 20.88 7.54 8.22
CA TYR A 109 20.81 7.48 9.67
C TYR A 109 19.41 7.14 10.15
N VAL A 110 19.14 5.84 10.34
CA VAL A 110 17.80 5.31 10.67
C VAL A 110 17.24 5.92 11.96
N ASP A 111 18.06 6.04 13.01
CA ASP A 111 17.64 6.63 14.29
C ASP A 111 17.19 8.09 14.13
N LYS A 112 17.91 8.87 13.30
CA LYS A 112 17.50 10.25 12.99
C LYS A 112 16.17 10.29 12.22
N LEU A 113 15.95 9.34 11.30
CA LEU A 113 14.70 9.22 10.56
C LEU A 113 13.55 8.88 11.49
N ILE A 114 13.70 7.87 12.35
CA ILE A 114 12.68 7.45 13.30
C ILE A 114 12.32 8.59 14.25
N SER A 115 13.31 9.26 14.82
CA SER A 115 13.10 10.44 15.69
C SER A 115 12.32 11.53 14.98
N PHE A 116 12.78 11.94 13.80
CA PHE A 116 12.12 12.98 12.99
C PHE A 116 10.66 12.63 12.63
N LEU A 117 10.43 11.40 12.16
CA LEU A 117 9.10 10.95 11.75
C LEU A 117 8.13 10.89 12.94
N THR A 118 8.63 10.44 14.10
CA THR A 118 7.86 10.41 15.35
C THR A 118 7.50 11.81 15.78
N ASP A 119 8.47 12.74 15.82
CA ASP A 119 8.26 14.12 16.25
C ASP A 119 7.28 14.86 15.33
N LYS A 120 7.36 14.62 14.03
CA LYS A 120 6.47 15.23 13.03
C LYS A 120 5.10 14.56 12.94
N GLY A 121 4.93 13.37 13.46
CA GLY A 121 3.69 12.62 13.32
C GLY A 121 3.48 12.12 11.89
N ILE A 122 4.51 11.50 11.30
CA ILE A 122 4.46 10.88 9.97
C ILE A 122 4.50 9.37 10.13
N ALA A 123 3.45 8.69 9.73
CA ALA A 123 3.37 7.24 9.65
C ALA A 123 3.79 6.74 8.27
N LEU A 124 4.35 5.54 8.21
CA LEU A 124 4.83 4.91 6.98
C LEU A 124 4.32 3.47 6.86
N PHE A 125 3.92 3.09 5.66
CA PHE A 125 3.75 1.72 5.23
C PHE A 125 3.72 1.65 3.70
N ASP A 126 3.28 0.51 3.14
CA ASP A 126 3.07 0.31 1.71
C ASP A 126 1.65 -0.21 1.45
N THR A 127 1.15 -0.09 0.23
CA THR A 127 -0.22 -0.47 -0.13
C THR A 127 -0.40 -1.95 -0.40
N ALA A 128 0.68 -2.73 -0.46
CA ALA A 128 0.66 -4.17 -0.61
C ALA A 128 1.41 -4.87 0.53
N THR A 129 0.84 -5.98 1.04
CA THR A 129 1.46 -6.88 2.03
C THR A 129 2.04 -8.12 1.38
N ALA A 130 1.62 -8.46 0.14
CA ALA A 130 2.23 -9.53 -0.65
C ALA A 130 2.17 -9.20 -2.14
N ILE A 131 3.24 -9.52 -2.86
CA ILE A 131 3.39 -9.30 -4.30
C ILE A 131 4.03 -10.51 -4.99
N ILE A 132 3.90 -10.55 -6.33
CA ILE A 132 4.78 -11.32 -7.21
C ILE A 132 5.57 -10.34 -8.06
N ARG A 133 6.89 -10.50 -8.08
CA ARG A 133 7.78 -9.70 -8.93
C ARG A 133 7.94 -10.38 -10.28
N THR A 134 7.30 -9.82 -11.32
CA THR A 134 7.31 -10.41 -12.68
C THR A 134 8.66 -10.22 -13.38
N LYS A 135 9.44 -9.24 -12.95
CA LYS A 135 10.82 -8.97 -13.41
C LYS A 135 11.66 -8.52 -12.23
N GLY A 136 12.96 -8.79 -12.24
CA GLY A 136 13.90 -8.40 -11.18
C GLY A 136 14.13 -6.88 -11.04
N THR A 137 13.14 -6.05 -11.36
CA THR A 137 13.19 -4.57 -11.28
C THR A 137 12.44 -4.07 -10.05
N ALA A 138 12.69 -2.81 -9.67
CA ALA A 138 11.94 -2.12 -8.61
C ALA A 138 10.81 -1.26 -9.18
N ALA A 139 10.43 -1.44 -10.45
CA ALA A 139 9.40 -0.64 -11.08
C ALA A 139 8.01 -1.16 -10.73
N ASP A 140 7.11 -0.28 -10.31
CA ASP A 140 5.71 -0.61 -9.93
C ASP A 140 4.95 -1.41 -10.99
N LYS A 141 5.25 -1.20 -12.27
CA LYS A 141 4.63 -1.92 -13.39
C LYS A 141 4.99 -3.42 -13.43
N ASP A 142 6.10 -3.79 -12.79
CA ASP A 142 6.60 -5.17 -12.74
C ASP A 142 6.21 -5.86 -11.41
N LEU A 143 5.33 -5.22 -10.60
CA LEU A 143 4.76 -5.76 -9.38
C LEU A 143 3.32 -6.18 -9.61
N GLU A 144 3.01 -7.43 -9.33
CA GLU A 144 1.66 -7.93 -9.24
C GLU A 144 1.26 -8.02 -7.77
N VAL A 145 0.22 -7.28 -7.37
CA VAL A 145 -0.26 -7.26 -6.00
C VAL A 145 -1.11 -8.50 -5.75
N VAL A 146 -0.65 -9.35 -4.84
CA VAL A 146 -1.36 -10.56 -4.39
C VAL A 146 -2.27 -10.24 -3.20
N GLU A 147 -1.77 -9.42 -2.28
CA GLU A 147 -2.49 -9.04 -1.07
C GLU A 147 -2.28 -7.55 -0.80
N THR A 148 -3.38 -6.82 -0.64
CA THR A 148 -3.35 -5.38 -0.31
C THR A 148 -3.32 -5.16 1.19
N THR A 149 -2.68 -4.08 1.61
CA THR A 149 -2.74 -3.60 2.99
C THR A 149 -4.16 -3.15 3.34
N ASP A 150 -4.67 -3.56 4.49
CA ASP A 150 -5.88 -2.97 5.09
C ASP A 150 -5.54 -1.59 5.67
N VAL A 151 -5.67 -0.55 4.82
CA VAL A 151 -5.34 0.83 5.21
C VAL A 151 -6.36 1.38 6.20
N ALA A 152 -7.60 0.91 6.18
CA ALA A 152 -8.61 1.29 7.15
C ALA A 152 -8.17 0.87 8.58
N ALA A 153 -7.71 -0.37 8.74
CA ALA A 153 -7.18 -0.85 10.01
C ALA A 153 -5.91 -0.10 10.48
N LEU A 154 -5.10 0.43 9.57
CA LEU A 154 -3.98 1.30 9.95
C LEU A 154 -4.48 2.66 10.45
N LEU A 155 -5.45 3.28 9.77
CA LEU A 155 -6.03 4.56 10.17
C LEU A 155 -6.71 4.49 11.54
N ASP A 156 -7.35 3.39 11.89
CA ASP A 156 -7.95 3.18 13.21
C ASP A 156 -6.91 3.21 14.35
N LYS A 157 -5.65 2.82 14.05
CA LYS A 157 -4.53 2.89 15.02
C LYS A 157 -3.92 4.29 15.15
N ILE A 158 -4.17 5.19 14.21
CA ILE A 158 -3.66 6.57 14.19
C ILE A 158 -4.80 7.58 13.99
N PRO A 159 -5.70 7.72 14.97
CA PRO A 159 -6.96 8.47 14.81
C PRO A 159 -6.77 9.96 14.54
N GLN A 160 -5.59 10.53 14.78
CA GLN A 160 -5.27 11.92 14.44
C GLN A 160 -4.91 12.11 12.96
N CYS A 161 -4.71 11.04 12.20
CA CYS A 161 -4.36 11.10 10.79
C CYS A 161 -5.52 11.70 9.98
N THR A 162 -5.22 12.75 9.21
CA THR A 162 -6.19 13.46 8.35
C THR A 162 -5.81 13.41 6.88
N ALA A 163 -4.61 12.90 6.58
CA ALA A 163 -4.10 12.87 5.23
C ALA A 163 -3.35 11.57 4.94
N ILE A 164 -3.58 11.03 3.75
CA ILE A 164 -2.78 9.94 3.18
C ILE A 164 -2.02 10.51 2.00
N VAL A 165 -0.75 10.16 1.86
CA VAL A 165 0.02 10.48 0.66
C VAL A 165 0.52 9.20 0.01
N THR A 166 0.32 9.08 -1.29
CA THR A 166 0.87 8.01 -2.11
C THR A 166 2.06 8.51 -2.92
N THR A 167 3.14 7.73 -2.96
CA THR A 167 4.40 8.08 -3.62
C THR A 167 4.58 7.35 -4.95
N GLY A 168 3.52 7.28 -5.75
CA GLY A 168 3.49 6.59 -7.03
C GLY A 168 2.07 6.33 -7.51
N GLU A 169 1.94 5.88 -8.75
CA GLU A 169 0.63 5.66 -9.38
C GLU A 169 -0.05 4.42 -8.83
N LYS A 170 0.67 3.30 -8.74
CA LYS A 170 0.12 2.02 -8.27
C LYS A 170 -0.47 2.13 -6.86
N ALA A 171 0.27 2.75 -5.93
CA ALA A 171 -0.21 3.00 -4.59
C ALA A 171 -1.49 3.86 -4.59
N THR A 172 -1.57 4.88 -5.45
CA THR A 172 -2.77 5.72 -5.60
C THR A 172 -3.97 4.89 -6.03
N GLU A 173 -3.81 4.02 -7.04
CA GLU A 173 -4.89 3.18 -7.58
C GLU A 173 -5.44 2.19 -6.55
N VAL A 174 -4.56 1.56 -5.77
CA VAL A 174 -4.96 0.67 -4.68
C VAL A 174 -5.80 1.42 -3.64
N LEU A 175 -5.38 2.62 -3.22
CA LEU A 175 -6.14 3.44 -2.26
C LEU A 175 -7.48 3.88 -2.82
N MET A 176 -7.52 4.33 -4.07
CA MET A 176 -8.76 4.74 -4.71
C MET A 176 -9.77 3.60 -4.72
N GLN A 177 -9.32 2.37 -5.00
CA GLN A 177 -10.17 1.20 -4.98
C GLN A 177 -10.68 0.88 -3.57
N GLN A 178 -9.82 0.90 -2.55
CA GLN A 178 -10.20 0.58 -1.18
C GLN A 178 -11.23 1.56 -0.59
N PHE A 179 -11.09 2.85 -0.90
CA PHE A 179 -11.97 3.89 -0.35
C PHE A 179 -13.06 4.36 -1.32
N GLY A 180 -13.21 3.71 -2.48
CA GLY A 180 -14.21 4.07 -3.48
C GLY A 180 -14.02 5.47 -4.08
N ILE A 181 -12.80 5.99 -4.10
CA ILE A 181 -12.46 7.31 -4.64
C ILE A 181 -12.48 7.24 -6.15
N LYS A 182 -13.35 8.02 -6.80
CA LYS A 182 -13.56 7.97 -8.26
C LYS A 182 -12.64 8.90 -9.01
N GLU A 183 -12.30 10.05 -8.45
CA GLU A 183 -11.44 11.04 -9.08
C GLU A 183 -9.98 10.80 -8.70
N LYS A 184 -9.13 10.52 -9.71
CA LYS A 184 -7.69 10.33 -9.50
C LYS A 184 -7.01 11.69 -9.32
N PRO A 185 -6.33 11.93 -8.16
CA PRO A 185 -5.64 13.19 -7.96
C PRO A 185 -4.51 13.35 -8.99
N LYS A 186 -4.35 14.58 -9.50
CA LYS A 186 -3.18 14.94 -10.31
C LYS A 186 -1.91 14.88 -9.46
N VAL A 187 -0.77 14.64 -10.09
CA VAL A 187 0.53 14.65 -9.37
C VAL A 187 0.74 16.01 -8.71
N GLY A 188 1.03 16.00 -7.40
CA GLY A 188 1.17 17.19 -6.57
C GLY A 188 -0.13 17.73 -6.00
N CYS A 189 -1.27 17.10 -6.28
CA CYS A 189 -2.59 17.52 -5.79
C CYS A 189 -3.22 16.46 -4.87
N PHE A 190 -4.35 16.80 -4.28
CA PHE A 190 -5.16 15.89 -3.48
C PHE A 190 -6.61 15.86 -3.96
N VAL A 191 -7.34 14.85 -3.49
CA VAL A 191 -8.81 14.76 -3.49
C VAL A 191 -9.27 14.50 -2.07
N SER A 192 -10.43 15.05 -1.69
CA SER A 192 -11.07 14.75 -0.40
C SER A 192 -11.91 13.48 -0.49
N PHE A 193 -11.94 12.73 0.61
CA PHE A 193 -12.85 11.59 0.79
C PHE A 193 -13.24 11.50 2.26
N THR A 194 -14.27 10.70 2.57
CA THR A 194 -14.74 10.51 3.94
C THR A 194 -14.36 9.11 4.44
N PHE A 195 -13.76 9.05 5.63
CA PHE A 195 -13.50 7.81 6.35
C PHE A 195 -13.96 7.95 7.80
N ASN A 196 -14.83 7.05 8.28
CA ASN A 196 -15.39 7.07 9.64
C ASN A 196 -15.95 8.46 10.04
N ASN A 197 -16.77 9.08 9.16
CA ASN A 197 -17.33 10.43 9.31
C ASN A 197 -16.31 11.58 9.43
N LYS A 198 -15.05 11.32 9.08
CA LYS A 198 -13.96 12.28 9.07
C LYS A 198 -13.58 12.63 7.63
N GLU A 199 -13.43 13.91 7.35
CA GLU A 199 -12.85 14.35 6.08
C GLU A 199 -11.36 14.02 6.03
N MET A 200 -10.94 13.32 4.98
CA MET A 200 -9.56 12.90 4.73
C MET A 200 -9.10 13.45 3.38
N LYS A 201 -7.80 13.67 3.24
CA LYS A 201 -7.17 14.05 1.97
C LYS A 201 -6.30 12.92 1.44
N LEU A 202 -6.49 12.53 0.18
CA LEU A 202 -5.57 11.64 -0.53
C LEU A 202 -4.70 12.46 -1.46
N TYR A 203 -3.42 12.60 -1.12
CA TYR A 203 -2.41 13.25 -1.96
C TYR A 203 -1.74 12.24 -2.88
N ARG A 204 -1.49 12.64 -4.14
CA ARG A 204 -0.64 11.89 -5.07
C ARG A 204 0.64 12.68 -5.32
N MET A 205 1.77 12.19 -4.79
CA MET A 205 3.07 12.83 -5.00
C MET A 205 3.86 12.16 -6.13
N PRO A 206 4.80 12.88 -6.77
CA PRO A 206 5.71 12.26 -7.70
C PRO A 206 6.52 11.17 -7.01
N SER A 207 6.83 10.08 -7.72
CA SER A 207 7.65 9.01 -7.17
C SER A 207 9.02 9.54 -6.72
N SER A 208 9.46 9.10 -5.55
CA SER A 208 10.80 9.39 -5.03
C SER A 208 11.90 8.58 -5.72
N SER A 209 11.57 7.61 -6.55
CA SER A 209 12.54 6.87 -7.35
C SER A 209 13.33 7.78 -8.28
N ARG A 210 14.64 7.57 -8.41
CA ARG A 210 15.45 8.28 -9.43
C ARG A 210 15.09 7.93 -10.85
N ALA A 211 14.45 6.78 -11.07
CA ALA A 211 13.92 6.42 -12.38
C ALA A 211 12.73 7.31 -12.83
N TYR A 212 12.08 8.00 -11.90
CA TYR A 212 11.02 8.96 -12.22
C TYR A 212 11.65 10.24 -12.82
N PRO A 213 11.24 10.68 -14.04
CA PRO A 213 11.91 11.72 -14.81
C PRO A 213 11.65 13.14 -14.27
N MET A 214 12.04 13.40 -13.04
CA MET A 214 11.89 14.70 -12.37
C MET A 214 13.11 14.97 -11.47
N LYS A 215 13.68 16.18 -11.54
CA LYS A 215 14.78 16.61 -10.66
C LYS A 215 14.34 16.62 -9.20
N ILE A 216 15.26 16.33 -8.30
CA ILE A 216 14.96 16.23 -6.86
C ILE A 216 14.43 17.55 -6.28
N GLU A 217 14.93 18.69 -6.75
CA GLU A 217 14.47 20.01 -6.31
C GLU A 217 12.97 20.19 -6.65
N ARG A 218 12.59 19.79 -7.85
CA ARG A 218 11.17 19.86 -8.27
C ARG A 218 10.30 18.88 -7.52
N LYS A 219 10.78 17.67 -7.23
CA LYS A 219 10.08 16.74 -6.33
C LYS A 219 9.89 17.40 -4.95
N ALA A 220 10.95 17.99 -4.38
CA ALA A 220 10.90 18.63 -3.08
C ALA A 220 9.87 19.78 -3.01
N GLU A 221 9.65 20.55 -4.09
CA GLU A 221 8.61 21.57 -4.13
C GLU A 221 7.20 20.98 -3.96
N PHE A 222 6.86 19.89 -4.66
CA PHE A 222 5.58 19.21 -4.50
C PHE A 222 5.38 18.68 -3.08
N TYR A 223 6.39 17.99 -2.54
CA TYR A 223 6.31 17.47 -1.17
C TYR A 223 6.26 18.59 -0.13
N ARG A 224 6.98 19.71 -0.32
CA ARG A 224 6.93 20.87 0.58
C ARG A 224 5.51 21.45 0.65
N GLN A 225 4.85 21.61 -0.50
CA GLN A 225 3.48 22.13 -0.54
C GLN A 225 2.52 21.21 0.23
N MET A 226 2.62 19.90 0.03
CA MET A 226 1.81 18.89 0.74
C MET A 226 2.08 18.91 2.24
N PHE A 227 3.37 18.89 2.68
CA PHE A 227 3.70 18.96 4.10
C PHE A 227 3.24 20.27 4.75
N SER A 228 3.36 21.39 4.04
CA SER A 228 2.86 22.69 4.51
C SER A 228 1.34 22.64 4.73
N ASP A 229 0.58 22.08 3.79
CA ASP A 229 -0.88 21.96 3.90
C ASP A 229 -1.30 21.03 5.06
N VAL A 230 -0.62 19.88 5.22
CA VAL A 230 -0.95 18.93 6.29
C VAL A 230 -0.60 19.42 7.68
N PHE A 231 0.53 20.14 7.84
CA PHE A 231 1.04 20.54 9.15
C PHE A 231 0.74 22.00 9.53
N ALA A 232 0.30 22.87 8.58
CA ALA A 232 -0.07 24.25 8.89
C ALA A 232 -1.38 24.38 9.69
N ASN A 233 -2.31 23.42 9.56
CA ASN A 233 -3.63 23.46 10.19
C ASN A 233 -3.62 23.10 11.70
N ASN A 234 -2.49 23.17 12.39
CA ASN A 234 -2.34 22.74 13.78
C ASN A 234 -2.14 23.89 14.78
N ASN A 235 -2.40 25.13 14.37
CA ASN A 235 -2.34 26.32 15.24
C ASN A 235 -3.72 26.93 15.53
N GLN A 236 -4.79 26.09 15.50
CA GLN A 236 -6.11 26.52 15.99
C GLN A 236 -6.52 25.69 17.19
#